data_002c10d7968840402e53264689a8d516
#
_entry.id   002c10d7968840402e53264689a8d516
#
_cell.length_a   1.000
_cell.length_b   1.000
_cell.length_c   1.000
_cell.angle_alpha   90.00
_cell.angle_beta   90.00
_cell.angle_gamma   90.00
#
_symmetry.space_group_name_H-M   'P 1'
#
loop_
_entity.id
_entity.type
_entity.pdbx_description
1 polymer ?
#
loop_
_entity_poly.entity_id
_entity_poly.type
_entity_poly.pdbx_seq_one_letter_code
_entity_poly.pdbx_strand_id
1 'polypeptide(L)' 'MLNSNERYIVQKGSEFLVGCPYDDSAYVRFSNSKYDGYQMKEFSIAIGVAKSIGGKVMVLNKLNGDLTGGWK' A
#
# COMPACT_ATOMS: atom_id res chain seq x y z
N MET A 1 8.12 13.36 1.11
CA MET A 1 7.51 13.44 -0.25
C MET A 1 8.06 12.34 -1.13
N LEU A 2 7.20 11.71 -1.90
CA LEU A 2 7.61 10.64 -2.81
C LEU A 2 8.33 11.19 -4.03
N ASN A 3 9.37 10.48 -4.48
CA ASN A 3 9.92 10.75 -5.79
C ASN A 3 9.11 9.99 -6.86
N SER A 4 9.47 10.18 -8.14
CA SER A 4 8.69 9.62 -9.25
C SER A 4 8.70 8.08 -9.31
N ASN A 5 9.66 7.45 -8.63
CA ASN A 5 9.80 6.00 -8.61
C ASN A 5 9.17 5.36 -7.37
N GLU A 6 8.62 6.18 -6.47
CA GLU A 6 8.08 5.70 -5.20
C GLU A 6 6.57 5.80 -5.16
N ARG A 7 5.95 4.84 -4.51
CA ARG A 7 4.51 4.84 -4.27
C ARG A 7 4.22 4.29 -2.88
N TYR A 8 3.13 4.76 -2.29
CA TYR A 8 2.62 4.17 -1.05
C TYR A 8 1.86 2.90 -1.37
N ILE A 9 2.11 1.86 -0.60
CA ILE A 9 1.29 0.64 -0.61
C ILE A 9 0.97 0.29 0.84
N VAL A 10 -0.01 -0.58 1.03
CA VAL A 10 -0.42 -0.99 2.37
C VAL A 10 -0.08 -2.45 2.57
N GLN A 11 0.61 -2.74 3.67
CA GLN A 11 0.99 -4.09 4.06
C GLN A 11 0.25 -4.48 5.33
N LYS A 12 -0.27 -5.70 5.33
CA LYS A 12 -0.88 -6.30 6.53
C LYS A 12 -0.24 -7.65 6.75
N GLY A 13 0.51 -7.77 7.86
CA GLY A 13 1.31 -8.97 8.10
C GLY A 13 2.36 -9.12 7.01
N SER A 14 2.37 -10.25 6.33
CA SER A 14 3.30 -10.54 5.23
C SER A 14 2.68 -10.31 3.85
N GLU A 15 1.47 -9.74 3.80
CA GLU A 15 0.73 -9.56 2.56
C GLU A 15 0.49 -8.10 2.26
N PHE A 16 0.22 -7.81 0.99
CA PHE A 16 0.01 -6.44 0.50
C PHE A 16 -1.41 -6.30 -0.05
N LEU A 17 -2.05 -5.18 0.27
CA LEU A 17 -3.38 -4.88 -0.22
C LEU A 17 -3.35 -4.68 -1.73
N VAL A 18 -4.18 -5.41 -2.46
CA VAL A 18 -4.26 -5.33 -3.93
C VAL A 18 -5.43 -4.46 -4.37
N GLY A 19 -6.57 -4.54 -3.67
CA GLY A 19 -7.76 -3.78 -4.03
C GLY A 19 -7.94 -2.57 -3.13
N CYS A 20 -8.40 -1.44 -3.69
CA CYS A 20 -8.70 -0.25 -2.90
C CYS A 20 -10.03 -0.42 -2.17
N PRO A 21 -10.05 -0.30 -0.82
CA PRO A 21 -11.31 -0.45 -0.08
C PRO A 21 -12.31 0.68 -0.31
N TYR A 22 -11.89 1.77 -0.95
CA TYR A 22 -12.80 2.84 -1.34
C TYR A 22 -13.39 2.64 -2.73
N ASP A 23 -12.96 1.58 -3.42
CA ASP A 23 -13.54 1.20 -4.68
C ASP A 23 -14.88 0.48 -4.43
N ASP A 24 -15.77 0.50 -5.41
CA ASP A 24 -17.05 -0.19 -5.32
C ASP A 24 -16.92 -1.70 -5.24
N SER A 25 -15.72 -2.23 -5.46
CA SER A 25 -15.50 -3.65 -5.31
C SER A 25 -15.66 -4.03 -3.85
N ALA A 26 -16.55 -4.96 -3.57
CA ALA A 26 -16.82 -5.42 -2.22
C ALA A 26 -15.67 -6.26 -1.65
N TYR A 27 -14.58 -6.42 -2.37
CA TYR A 27 -13.54 -7.37 -2.01
C TYR A 27 -12.21 -6.68 -1.75
N VAL A 28 -11.76 -6.82 -0.51
CA VAL A 28 -10.39 -6.50 -0.15
C VAL A 28 -9.56 -7.74 -0.42
N ARG A 29 -8.57 -7.61 -1.30
CA ARG A 29 -7.71 -8.74 -1.68
C ARG A 29 -6.28 -8.45 -1.29
N PHE A 30 -5.54 -9.51 -0.99
CA PHE A 30 -4.14 -9.42 -0.59
C PHE A 30 -3.28 -10.32 -1.47
N SER A 31 -2.01 -9.93 -1.63
CA SER A 31 -1.02 -10.69 -2.39
C SER A 31 0.27 -10.75 -1.59
N ASN A 32 1.04 -11.81 -1.77
CA ASN A 32 2.36 -11.93 -1.18
C ASN A 32 3.41 -11.07 -1.89
N SER A 33 3.10 -10.58 -3.08
CA SER A 33 4.04 -9.78 -3.86
C SER A 33 3.80 -8.29 -3.62
N LYS A 34 4.87 -7.58 -3.23
CA LYS A 34 4.82 -6.13 -3.05
C LYS A 34 4.51 -5.40 -4.37
N TYR A 35 4.87 -6.01 -5.50
CA TYR A 35 4.61 -5.41 -6.81
C TYR A 35 3.13 -5.45 -7.20
N ASP A 36 2.35 -6.31 -6.58
CA ASP A 36 0.91 -6.38 -6.80
C ASP A 36 0.14 -5.40 -5.92
N GLY A 37 0.82 -4.74 -4.99
CA GLY A 37 0.18 -3.81 -4.07
C GLY A 37 -0.49 -2.64 -4.79
N TYR A 38 -1.65 -2.22 -4.27
CA TYR A 38 -2.34 -1.05 -4.79
C TYR A 38 -1.50 0.20 -4.54
N GLN A 39 -1.15 0.91 -5.59
CA GLN A 39 -0.22 2.03 -5.52
C GLN A 39 -0.96 3.35 -5.33
N MET A 40 -0.53 4.11 -4.34
CA MET A 40 -1.12 5.40 -4.00
C MET A 40 -0.02 6.45 -3.96
N LYS A 41 -0.37 7.69 -4.31
CA LYS A 41 0.58 8.80 -4.31
C LYS A 41 0.43 9.70 -3.08
N GLU A 42 -0.71 9.64 -2.41
CA GLU A 42 -1.00 10.54 -1.29
C GLU A 42 -1.00 9.78 0.03
N PHE A 43 -0.19 10.28 0.97
CA PHE A 43 -0.05 9.64 2.27
C PHE A 43 -1.37 9.63 3.04
N SER A 44 -2.12 10.71 2.97
CA SER A 44 -3.39 10.81 3.71
C SER A 44 -4.38 9.72 3.29
N ILE A 45 -4.41 9.39 2.02
CA ILE A 45 -5.26 8.30 1.52
C ILE A 45 -4.69 6.96 1.97
N ALA A 46 -3.39 6.77 1.82
CA ALA A 46 -2.75 5.51 2.18
C ALA A 46 -2.91 5.19 3.67
N ILE A 47 -2.74 6.18 4.54
CA ILE A 47 -2.89 5.94 5.98
C ILE A 47 -4.34 5.63 6.37
N GLY A 48 -5.29 6.26 5.70
CA GLY A 48 -6.71 5.95 5.90
C GLY A 48 -7.03 4.52 5.49
N VAL A 49 -6.53 4.09 4.36
CA VAL A 49 -6.69 2.71 3.89
C VAL A 49 -6.05 1.73 4.88
N ALA A 50 -4.82 2.02 5.31
CA ALA A 50 -4.12 1.15 6.26
C ALA A 50 -4.89 1.01 7.56
N LYS A 51 -5.42 2.11 8.10
CA LYS A 51 -6.21 2.07 9.33
C LYS A 51 -7.49 1.27 9.17
N SER A 52 -8.11 1.34 8.00
CA SER A 52 -9.38 0.65 7.77
C SER A 52 -9.23 -0.87 7.74
N ILE A 53 -8.06 -1.37 7.39
CA ILE A 53 -7.81 -2.82 7.30
C ILE A 53 -6.87 -3.34 8.39
N GLY A 54 -6.39 -2.48 9.27
CA GLY A 54 -5.43 -2.87 10.31
C GLY A 54 -4.03 -3.13 9.78
N GLY A 55 -3.66 -2.46 8.69
CA GLY A 55 -2.34 -2.59 8.09
C GLY A 55 -1.43 -1.40 8.40
N LYS A 56 -0.36 -1.30 7.65
CA LYS A 56 0.59 -0.18 7.75
C LYS A 56 0.95 0.32 6.36
N VAL A 57 1.33 1.59 6.29
CA VAL A 57 1.74 2.22 5.03
C VAL A 57 3.22 1.97 4.80
N MET A 58 3.55 1.49 3.62
CA MET A 58 4.92 1.28 3.17
C MET A 58 5.19 2.12 1.93
N VAL A 59 6.46 2.44 1.71
CA VAL A 59 6.89 3.09 0.47
C VAL A 59 7.61 2.04 -0.37
N LEU A 60 7.10 1.80 -1.57
CA LEU A 60 7.72 0.91 -2.54
C LEU A 60 8.46 1.73 -3.56
N ASN A 61 9.77 1.48 -3.70
CA ASN A 61 10.54 2.03 -4.80
C ASN A 61 10.40 1.08 -5.99
N LYS A 62 9.71 1.53 -7.03
CA LYS A 62 9.40 0.70 -8.19
C LYS A 62 10.64 0.36 -9.02
N LEU A 63 11.70 1.14 -8.88
CA LEU A 63 12.92 0.95 -9.65
C LEU A 63 13.77 -0.21 -9.12
N ASN A 64 13.94 -0.27 -7.81
CA ASN A 64 14.81 -1.28 -7.18
C ASN A 64 14.06 -2.25 -6.25
N GLY A 65 12.78 -2.02 -6.02
CA GLY A 65 11.97 -2.91 -5.19
C GLY A 65 12.14 -2.71 -3.68
N ASP A 66 12.82 -1.65 -3.24
CA ASP A 66 13.00 -1.41 -1.82
C ASP A 66 11.68 -1.04 -1.16
N LEU A 67 11.48 -1.56 0.05
CA LEU A 67 10.37 -1.19 0.91
C LEU A 67 10.91 -0.44 2.13
N THR A 68 10.30 0.71 2.41
CA THR A 68 10.63 1.51 3.59
C THR A 68 9.34 2.00 4.24
N GLY A 69 9.46 2.64 5.40
CA GLY A 69 8.31 3.19 6.09
C GLY A 69 7.77 2.23 7.13
N GLY A 70 6.45 2.12 7.22
CA GLY A 70 5.77 1.29 8.22
C GLY A 70 4.94 2.14 9.16
N TRP A 71 4.19 3.09 8.61
CA TRP A 71 3.30 3.95 9.39
C TRP A 71 1.97 3.24 9.64
N LYS A 72 1.48 3.40 10.85
CA LYS A 72 0.18 2.86 11.27
C LYS A 72 -0.82 3.94 11.58
#